data_5a0bd96a4d10ad433db1d38b87f39ad6
#
_entry.id   5a0bd96a4d10ad433db1d38b87f39ad6
#
_cell.length_a   1.000
_cell.length_b   1.000
_cell.length_c   1.000
_cell.angle_alpha   90.00
_cell.angle_beta   90.00
_cell.angle_gamma   90.00
#
_symmetry.space_group_name_H-M   'P 1'
#
loop_
_entity.id
_entity.type
_entity.pdbx_description
1 polymer ?
#
loop_
_entity_poly.entity_id
_entity_poly.type
_entity_poly.pdbx_seq_one_letter_code
_entity_poly.pdbx_strand_id
1 'polypeptide(L)'
;MLLIADNLHIMNPDVAKALQERNPLPLKKIAKRCTEVNAYAMDINLGPLRHNAEEIMTFVIEAVQDSFNGRLVIDSIQSEVIAAGIKVCKQPSIINGFSLEASKIKTILPLAAEFQADIVGFLIDEKGKIPLSTEERLAVASRLIVAAEKVGIPPEKIIIDPVVAPLSWQDGTHYNRALIETIQLLGQLFEQPIKTIAGLSNIGAGAPDKSKRQTAEAAFLFMLAASHLDYILMNVEHESNLRALRLSQLLLAEKVFTWQEV
;
A
#
# COMPACT_ATOMS: atom_id res chain seq x y z
N MET A 1 -9.72 -5.01 -8.24
CA MET A 1 -8.78 -4.83 -7.12
C MET A 1 -7.48 -5.59 -7.40
N LEU A 2 -6.33 -4.92 -7.37
CA LEU A 2 -5.00 -5.48 -7.64
C LEU A 2 -4.24 -5.71 -6.32
N LEU A 3 -3.45 -6.79 -6.27
CA LEU A 3 -2.69 -7.20 -5.09
C LEU A 3 -1.34 -6.48 -5.01
N ILE A 4 -1.05 -5.83 -3.90
CA ILE A 4 0.29 -5.39 -3.51
C ILE A 4 0.73 -6.24 -2.32
N ALA A 5 1.87 -6.91 -2.45
CA ALA A 5 2.41 -7.79 -1.41
C ALA A 5 3.16 -6.98 -0.34
N ASP A 6 2.81 -7.13 0.94
CA ASP A 6 3.45 -6.44 2.08
C ASP A 6 4.40 -7.35 2.89
N ASN A 7 4.98 -8.34 2.26
CA ASN A 7 5.80 -9.35 2.94
C ASN A 7 7.24 -8.92 3.21
N LEU A 8 7.74 -7.91 2.49
CA LEU A 8 9.11 -7.45 2.58
C LEU A 8 9.21 -6.25 3.53
N HIS A 9 9.07 -6.51 4.81
CA HIS A 9 9.18 -5.52 5.87
C HIS A 9 10.13 -5.96 6.99
N ILE A 10 10.77 -5.01 7.67
CA ILE A 10 11.79 -5.26 8.68
C ILE A 10 11.30 -6.12 9.88
N MET A 11 10.00 -6.13 10.15
CA MET A 11 9.41 -6.98 11.19
C MET A 11 9.35 -8.47 10.81
N ASN A 12 9.59 -8.80 9.53
CA ASN A 12 9.77 -10.17 9.09
C ASN A 12 11.19 -10.65 9.49
N PRO A 13 11.33 -11.69 10.35
CA PRO A 13 12.63 -12.14 10.83
C PRO A 13 13.60 -12.55 9.72
N ASP A 14 13.08 -13.15 8.64
CA ASP A 14 13.90 -13.56 7.50
C ASP A 14 14.45 -12.35 6.74
N VAL A 15 13.66 -11.28 6.61
CA VAL A 15 14.08 -10.00 6.03
C VAL A 15 15.13 -9.36 6.92
N ALA A 16 14.87 -9.22 8.23
CA ALA A 16 15.80 -8.61 9.17
C ALA A 16 17.16 -9.31 9.15
N LYS A 17 17.18 -10.65 9.14
CA LYS A 17 18.39 -11.45 9.05
C LYS A 17 19.09 -11.27 7.70
N ALA A 18 18.34 -11.29 6.61
CA ALA A 18 18.90 -11.08 5.26
C ALA A 18 19.61 -9.72 5.13
N LEU A 19 19.05 -8.67 5.72
CA LEU A 19 19.69 -7.33 5.72
C LEU A 19 20.98 -7.32 6.54
N GLN A 20 20.95 -7.94 7.73
CA GLN A 20 22.11 -8.01 8.61
C GLN A 20 23.29 -8.78 7.97
N GLU A 21 23.00 -9.91 7.32
CA GLU A 21 23.97 -10.79 6.69
C GLU A 21 24.32 -10.40 5.25
N ARG A 22 23.66 -9.40 4.67
CA ARG A 22 23.74 -9.04 3.24
C ARG A 22 23.46 -10.26 2.34
N ASN A 23 22.55 -11.14 2.77
CA ASN A 23 22.18 -12.35 2.05
C ASN A 23 20.93 -12.11 1.19
N PRO A 24 21.03 -12.15 -0.17
CA PRO A 24 19.88 -11.88 -1.04
C PRO A 24 18.87 -13.05 -1.12
N LEU A 25 19.24 -14.28 -0.71
CA LEU A 25 18.43 -15.48 -0.93
C LEU A 25 17.04 -15.42 -0.28
N PRO A 26 16.87 -14.99 0.99
CA PRO A 26 15.53 -14.85 1.57
C PRO A 26 14.67 -13.81 0.85
N LEU A 27 15.29 -12.71 0.40
CA LEU A 27 14.59 -11.64 -0.35
C LEU A 27 14.09 -12.16 -1.70
N LYS A 28 14.93 -12.90 -2.44
CA LYS A 28 14.56 -13.56 -3.71
C LYS A 28 13.43 -14.58 -3.51
N LYS A 29 13.41 -15.32 -2.39
CA LYS A 29 12.33 -16.26 -2.08
C LYS A 29 11.00 -15.53 -1.90
N ILE A 30 10.98 -14.41 -1.16
CA ILE A 30 9.77 -13.58 -1.01
C ILE A 30 9.32 -13.04 -2.38
N ALA A 31 10.24 -12.50 -3.16
CA ALA A 31 9.97 -11.97 -4.50
C ALA A 31 9.36 -13.05 -5.43
N LYS A 32 9.91 -14.27 -5.40
CA LYS A 32 9.37 -15.41 -6.14
C LYS A 32 7.94 -15.74 -5.71
N ARG A 33 7.65 -15.76 -4.41
CA ARG A 33 6.29 -15.97 -3.90
C ARG A 33 5.31 -14.91 -4.41
N CYS A 34 5.73 -13.64 -4.43
CA CYS A 34 4.93 -12.55 -5.01
C CYS A 34 4.62 -12.77 -6.50
N THR A 35 5.60 -13.30 -7.27
CA THR A 35 5.40 -13.69 -8.67
C THR A 35 4.40 -14.84 -8.81
N GLU A 36 4.51 -15.89 -7.99
CA GLU A 36 3.62 -17.07 -8.00
C GLU A 36 2.15 -16.71 -7.76
N VAL A 37 1.89 -15.70 -6.93
CA VAL A 37 0.52 -15.23 -6.65
C VAL A 37 0.05 -14.12 -7.59
N ASN A 38 0.83 -13.80 -8.62
CA ASN A 38 0.55 -12.72 -9.58
C ASN A 38 0.34 -11.35 -8.89
N ALA A 39 1.17 -11.02 -7.90
CA ALA A 39 1.12 -9.70 -7.29
C ALA A 39 1.43 -8.60 -8.32
N TYR A 40 0.61 -7.55 -8.34
CA TYR A 40 0.81 -6.38 -9.21
C TYR A 40 2.05 -5.58 -8.81
N ALA A 41 2.25 -5.45 -7.50
CA ALA A 41 3.42 -4.76 -6.94
C ALA A 41 3.86 -5.42 -5.62
N MET A 42 5.06 -5.08 -5.17
CA MET A 42 5.59 -5.50 -3.87
C MET A 42 6.03 -4.27 -3.09
N ASP A 43 5.56 -4.15 -1.85
CA ASP A 43 5.95 -3.11 -0.92
C ASP A 43 7.28 -3.45 -0.25
N ILE A 44 8.18 -2.46 -0.22
CA ILE A 44 9.50 -2.56 0.38
C ILE A 44 9.58 -1.59 1.54
N ASN A 45 9.33 -2.11 2.75
CA ASN A 45 9.31 -1.35 3.99
C ASN A 45 10.42 -1.84 4.93
N LEU A 46 11.56 -1.18 4.87
CA LEU A 46 12.73 -1.54 5.68
C LEU A 46 12.75 -0.84 7.05
N GLY A 47 11.68 -0.12 7.39
CA GLY A 47 11.59 0.66 8.61
C GLY A 47 12.62 1.80 8.67
N PRO A 48 12.82 2.41 9.84
CA PRO A 48 13.79 3.50 10.02
C PRO A 48 15.21 2.94 10.06
N LEU A 49 15.91 3.00 8.93
CA LEU A 49 17.31 2.62 8.82
C LEU A 49 18.21 3.75 9.35
N ARG A 50 19.17 3.42 10.23
CA ARG A 50 20.07 4.39 10.86
C ARG A 50 21.41 4.54 10.13
N HIS A 51 21.91 3.48 9.53
CA HIS A 51 23.22 3.44 8.86
C HIS A 51 23.09 2.79 7.50
N ASN A 52 23.82 3.30 6.51
CA ASN A 52 23.86 2.77 5.15
C ASN A 52 22.48 2.54 4.53
N ALA A 53 21.53 3.40 4.85
CA ALA A 53 20.11 3.22 4.50
C ALA A 53 19.90 3.14 2.98
N GLU A 54 20.57 4.01 2.23
CA GLU A 54 20.52 4.04 0.76
C GLU A 54 21.11 2.76 0.15
N GLU A 55 22.26 2.30 0.64
CA GLU A 55 22.89 1.06 0.19
C GLU A 55 22.02 -0.17 0.48
N ILE A 56 21.37 -0.19 1.67
CA ILE A 56 20.48 -1.29 2.05
C ILE A 56 19.26 -1.32 1.14
N MET A 57 18.64 -0.16 0.86
CA MET A 57 17.49 -0.07 -0.04
C MET A 57 17.90 -0.53 -1.46
N THR A 58 19.01 -0.05 -1.98
CA THR A 58 19.54 -0.46 -3.28
C THR A 58 19.78 -1.97 -3.35
N PHE A 59 20.47 -2.55 -2.35
CA PHE A 59 20.71 -3.98 -2.25
C PHE A 59 19.40 -4.80 -2.27
N VAL A 60 18.37 -4.37 -1.53
CA VAL A 60 17.09 -5.08 -1.49
C VAL A 60 16.39 -5.02 -2.84
N ILE A 61 16.33 -3.85 -3.47
CA ILE A 61 15.66 -3.68 -4.76
C ILE A 61 16.37 -4.49 -5.85
N GLU A 62 17.68 -4.46 -5.92
CA GLU A 62 18.45 -5.27 -6.87
C GLU A 62 18.18 -6.77 -6.65
N ALA A 63 18.19 -7.24 -5.39
CA ALA A 63 17.94 -8.64 -5.07
C ALA A 63 16.53 -9.11 -5.49
N VAL A 64 15.50 -8.31 -5.27
CA VAL A 64 14.11 -8.73 -5.56
C VAL A 64 13.77 -8.68 -7.04
N GLN A 65 14.32 -7.73 -7.78
CA GLN A 65 14.07 -7.56 -9.23
C GLN A 65 14.58 -8.73 -10.10
N ASP A 66 15.43 -9.59 -9.56
CA ASP A 66 15.85 -10.82 -10.25
C ASP A 66 14.75 -11.90 -10.28
N SER A 67 13.76 -11.78 -9.39
CA SER A 67 12.71 -12.79 -9.21
C SER A 67 11.29 -12.23 -9.26
N PHE A 68 11.13 -10.91 -9.39
CA PHE A 68 9.85 -10.23 -9.48
C PHE A 68 9.91 -9.11 -10.53
N ASN A 69 9.04 -9.20 -11.53
CA ASN A 69 8.97 -8.25 -12.64
C ASN A 69 7.85 -7.20 -12.49
N GLY A 70 7.09 -7.25 -11.38
CA GLY A 70 6.06 -6.25 -11.05
C GLY A 70 6.67 -4.93 -10.59
N ARG A 71 5.79 -3.97 -10.29
CA ARG A 71 6.18 -2.67 -9.76
C ARG A 71 6.66 -2.80 -8.31
N LEU A 72 7.50 -1.87 -7.88
CA LEU A 72 7.94 -1.78 -6.49
C LEU A 72 7.31 -0.54 -5.85
N VAL A 73 6.80 -0.72 -4.63
CA VAL A 73 6.34 0.35 -3.75
C VAL A 73 7.46 0.62 -2.78
N ILE A 74 8.00 1.83 -2.79
CA ILE A 74 9.12 2.21 -1.94
C ILE A 74 8.57 2.93 -0.71
N ASP A 75 8.63 2.25 0.44
CA ASP A 75 8.11 2.74 1.72
C ASP A 75 9.26 3.15 2.64
N SER A 76 9.49 4.45 2.75
CA SER A 76 10.43 5.03 3.69
C SER A 76 10.02 6.44 4.10
N ILE A 77 10.37 6.81 5.33
CA ILE A 77 10.24 8.19 5.82
C ILE A 77 11.41 9.09 5.38
N GLN A 78 12.48 8.51 4.83
CA GLN A 78 13.72 9.20 4.44
C GLN A 78 13.74 9.40 2.92
N SER A 79 13.72 10.65 2.48
CA SER A 79 13.70 11.04 1.07
C SER A 79 14.89 10.48 0.28
N GLU A 80 16.08 10.46 0.89
CA GLU A 80 17.31 9.97 0.31
C GLU A 80 17.23 8.45 0.03
N VAL A 81 16.61 7.70 0.94
CA VAL A 81 16.39 6.27 0.80
C VAL A 81 15.39 5.96 -0.33
N ILE A 82 14.32 6.77 -0.43
CA ILE A 82 13.36 6.67 -1.54
C ILE A 82 14.07 6.94 -2.85
N ALA A 83 14.85 8.04 -2.94
CA ALA A 83 15.58 8.40 -4.14
C ALA A 83 16.59 7.33 -4.57
N ALA A 84 17.34 6.75 -3.63
CA ALA A 84 18.28 5.67 -3.90
C ALA A 84 17.55 4.44 -4.45
N GLY A 85 16.42 4.08 -3.87
CA GLY A 85 15.60 2.96 -4.32
C GLY A 85 15.06 3.15 -5.74
N ILE A 86 14.46 4.29 -6.02
CA ILE A 86 13.85 4.58 -7.32
C ILE A 86 14.89 4.53 -8.46
N LYS A 87 16.11 5.04 -8.22
CA LYS A 87 17.19 5.06 -9.22
C LYS A 87 17.57 3.68 -9.75
N VAL A 88 17.39 2.63 -8.98
CA VAL A 88 17.73 1.25 -9.38
C VAL A 88 16.50 0.41 -9.75
N CYS A 89 15.30 0.97 -9.68
CA CYS A 89 14.08 0.29 -10.14
C CYS A 89 14.08 0.11 -11.65
N LYS A 90 13.82 -1.12 -12.11
CA LYS A 90 13.67 -1.45 -13.54
C LYS A 90 12.30 -1.08 -14.10
N GLN A 91 11.28 -1.00 -13.25
CA GLN A 91 9.89 -0.65 -13.59
C GLN A 91 9.50 0.67 -12.91
N PRO A 92 8.51 1.40 -13.45
CA PRO A 92 7.99 2.59 -12.78
C PRO A 92 7.58 2.27 -11.34
N SER A 93 8.13 3.00 -10.38
CA SER A 93 7.89 2.78 -8.95
C SER A 93 6.66 3.52 -8.43
N ILE A 94 6.24 3.16 -7.24
CA ILE A 94 5.22 3.84 -6.45
C ILE A 94 5.90 4.30 -5.15
N ILE A 95 5.71 5.54 -4.75
CA ILE A 95 6.20 6.03 -3.45
C ILE A 95 5.09 5.89 -2.41
N ASN A 96 5.40 5.26 -1.29
CA ASN A 96 4.47 5.10 -0.15
C ASN A 96 5.00 5.93 1.04
N GLY A 97 4.62 7.16 1.38
CA GLY A 97 3.86 8.10 0.56
C GLY A 97 3.87 9.44 1.32
N PHE A 98 2.91 10.32 1.11
CA PHE A 98 2.83 11.64 1.75
C PHE A 98 1.46 11.87 2.42
N SER A 99 1.40 12.90 3.27
CA SER A 99 0.19 13.38 3.93
C SER A 99 0.18 14.92 3.89
N LEU A 100 -0.83 15.56 4.50
CA LEU A 100 -0.84 17.04 4.61
C LEU A 100 0.18 17.61 5.60
N GLU A 101 0.99 16.77 6.23
CA GLU A 101 2.10 17.22 7.06
C GLU A 101 3.13 17.97 6.22
N ALA A 102 3.47 19.21 6.63
CA ALA A 102 4.31 20.12 5.85
C ALA A 102 5.69 19.53 5.48
N SER A 103 6.26 18.68 6.35
CA SER A 103 7.52 17.98 6.07
C SER A 103 7.39 17.02 4.89
N LYS A 104 6.32 16.25 4.84
CA LYS A 104 6.04 15.26 3.77
C LYS A 104 5.81 15.93 2.43
N ILE A 105 5.00 16.99 2.39
CA ILE A 105 4.78 17.81 1.19
C ILE A 105 6.10 18.34 0.66
N LYS A 106 6.96 18.87 1.55
CA LYS A 106 8.22 19.51 1.17
C LYS A 106 9.29 18.54 0.67
N THR A 107 9.32 17.30 1.16
CA THR A 107 10.41 16.35 0.87
C THR A 107 10.01 15.25 -0.10
N ILE A 108 8.78 14.74 -0.04
CA ILE A 108 8.35 13.57 -0.82
C ILE A 108 7.72 13.94 -2.15
N LEU A 109 6.87 14.99 -2.21
CA LEU A 109 6.23 15.39 -3.47
C LEU A 109 7.23 15.80 -4.56
N PRO A 110 8.29 16.58 -4.29
CA PRO A 110 9.29 16.90 -5.30
C PRO A 110 9.99 15.67 -5.88
N LEU A 111 10.25 14.64 -5.06
CA LEU A 111 10.82 13.36 -5.52
C LEU A 111 9.87 12.63 -6.48
N ALA A 112 8.60 12.54 -6.14
CA ALA A 112 7.62 11.90 -7.02
C ALA A 112 7.53 12.60 -8.38
N ALA A 113 7.58 13.94 -8.39
CA ALA A 113 7.63 14.75 -9.62
C ALA A 113 8.91 14.50 -10.42
N GLU A 114 10.09 14.56 -9.77
CA GLU A 114 11.39 14.36 -10.39
C GLU A 114 11.51 13.01 -11.08
N PHE A 115 11.11 11.95 -10.39
CA PHE A 115 11.19 10.57 -10.89
C PHE A 115 9.96 10.13 -11.68
N GLN A 116 8.96 11.00 -11.83
CA GLN A 116 7.67 10.67 -12.46
C GLN A 116 7.03 9.41 -11.88
N ALA A 117 7.22 9.16 -10.57
CA ALA A 117 6.66 8.03 -9.86
C ALA A 117 5.18 8.24 -9.53
N ASP A 118 4.41 7.16 -9.40
CA ASP A 118 3.11 7.23 -8.74
C ASP A 118 3.32 7.45 -7.24
N ILE A 119 2.36 8.07 -6.56
CA ILE A 119 2.51 8.40 -5.15
C ILE A 119 1.24 8.13 -4.35
N VAL A 120 1.41 7.52 -3.18
CA VAL A 120 0.32 7.31 -2.22
C VAL A 120 0.14 8.55 -1.36
N GLY A 121 -1.10 9.08 -1.33
CA GLY A 121 -1.52 10.16 -0.45
C GLY A 121 -2.38 9.61 0.69
N PHE A 122 -1.86 9.64 1.91
CA PHE A 122 -2.61 9.23 3.11
C PHE A 122 -3.61 10.29 3.53
N LEU A 123 -4.86 9.91 3.81
CA LEU A 123 -5.85 10.82 4.36
C LEU A 123 -5.55 11.12 5.84
N ILE A 124 -4.46 11.85 6.04
CA ILE A 124 -3.96 12.34 7.32
C ILE A 124 -3.83 13.86 7.23
N ASP A 125 -4.40 14.56 8.19
CA ASP A 125 -4.38 16.02 8.27
C ASP A 125 -3.00 16.60 8.64
N GLU A 126 -2.89 17.92 8.72
CA GLU A 126 -1.65 18.62 9.06
C GLU A 126 -1.16 18.35 10.49
N LYS A 127 -2.05 17.83 11.35
CA LYS A 127 -1.74 17.49 12.75
C LYS A 127 -1.38 16.01 12.91
N GLY A 128 -1.28 15.26 11.80
CA GLY A 128 -1.00 13.82 11.81
C GLY A 128 -2.20 12.96 12.23
N LYS A 129 -3.45 13.47 12.10
CA LYS A 129 -4.66 12.75 12.49
C LYS A 129 -5.41 12.24 11.29
N ILE A 130 -5.99 11.04 11.42
CA ILE A 130 -6.93 10.48 10.46
C ILE A 130 -8.29 11.14 10.72
N PRO A 131 -8.94 11.80 9.73
CA PRO A 131 -10.27 12.36 9.89
C PRO A 131 -11.30 11.27 10.16
N LEU A 132 -12.28 11.59 11.03
CA LEU A 132 -13.30 10.64 11.45
C LEU A 132 -14.46 10.55 10.45
N SER A 133 -14.89 11.68 9.89
CA SER A 133 -16.01 11.73 8.95
C SER A 133 -15.56 11.58 7.48
N THR A 134 -16.49 11.14 6.65
CA THR A 134 -16.30 11.03 5.19
C THR A 134 -16.04 12.40 4.56
N GLU A 135 -16.77 13.45 4.98
CA GLU A 135 -16.60 14.81 4.46
C GLU A 135 -15.22 15.37 4.75
N GLU A 136 -14.71 15.19 5.97
CA GLU A 136 -13.36 15.62 6.33
C GLU A 136 -12.30 14.86 5.51
N ARG A 137 -12.48 13.56 5.27
CA ARG A 137 -11.59 12.74 4.44
C ARG A 137 -11.56 13.23 3.00
N LEU A 138 -12.71 13.54 2.40
CA LEU A 138 -12.79 14.10 1.06
C LEU A 138 -12.14 15.47 0.96
N ALA A 139 -12.28 16.31 2.00
CA ALA A 139 -11.60 17.60 2.08
C ALA A 139 -10.06 17.42 2.13
N VAL A 140 -9.55 16.43 2.89
CA VAL A 140 -8.12 16.10 2.91
C VAL A 140 -7.68 15.57 1.55
N ALA A 141 -8.43 14.66 0.91
CA ALA A 141 -8.13 14.12 -0.41
C ALA A 141 -7.98 15.25 -1.46
N SER A 142 -8.94 16.17 -1.53
CA SER A 142 -8.89 17.32 -2.44
C SER A 142 -7.62 18.15 -2.23
N ARG A 143 -7.22 18.38 -0.98
CA ARG A 143 -6.01 19.16 -0.66
C ARG A 143 -4.71 18.42 -1.00
N LEU A 144 -4.66 17.08 -0.84
CA LEU A 144 -3.53 16.28 -1.27
C LEU A 144 -3.36 16.34 -2.79
N ILE A 145 -4.46 16.22 -3.54
CA ILE A 145 -4.45 16.32 -5.01
C ILE A 145 -3.94 17.68 -5.44
N VAL A 146 -4.50 18.77 -4.89
CA VAL A 146 -4.04 20.14 -5.20
C VAL A 146 -2.56 20.35 -4.85
N ALA A 147 -2.07 19.75 -3.75
CA ALA A 147 -0.66 19.85 -3.38
C ALA A 147 0.25 19.13 -4.38
N ALA A 148 -0.17 17.97 -4.88
CA ALA A 148 0.55 17.18 -5.87
C ALA A 148 0.57 17.88 -7.25
N GLU A 149 -0.56 18.41 -7.70
CA GLU A 149 -0.68 19.16 -8.96
C GLU A 149 0.22 20.40 -8.98
N LYS A 150 0.38 21.11 -7.85
CA LYS A 150 1.28 22.28 -7.74
C LYS A 150 2.74 21.97 -8.03
N VAL A 151 3.17 20.73 -7.87
CA VAL A 151 4.54 20.29 -8.20
C VAL A 151 4.59 19.49 -9.52
N GLY A 152 3.50 19.46 -10.28
CA GLY A 152 3.43 18.85 -11.60
C GLY A 152 3.12 17.35 -11.60
N ILE A 153 2.58 16.80 -10.51
CA ILE A 153 2.11 15.40 -10.44
C ILE A 153 0.63 15.38 -10.88
N PRO A 154 0.30 14.73 -12.00
CA PRO A 154 -1.08 14.69 -12.49
C PRO A 154 -1.94 13.70 -11.66
N PRO A 155 -3.27 13.90 -11.61
CA PRO A 155 -4.18 13.10 -10.78
C PRO A 155 -4.09 11.58 -10.97
N GLU A 156 -3.86 11.11 -12.19
CA GLU A 156 -3.73 9.67 -12.51
C GLU A 156 -2.52 8.98 -11.86
N LYS A 157 -1.55 9.76 -11.37
CA LYS A 157 -0.38 9.26 -10.62
C LYS A 157 -0.59 9.28 -9.10
N ILE A 158 -1.71 9.81 -8.64
CA ILE A 158 -2.04 9.88 -7.22
C ILE A 158 -2.89 8.66 -6.84
N ILE A 159 -2.52 8.01 -5.76
CA ILE A 159 -3.25 6.88 -5.17
C ILE A 159 -3.65 7.29 -3.76
N ILE A 160 -4.92 7.33 -3.44
CA ILE A 160 -5.38 7.75 -2.10
C ILE A 160 -5.49 6.53 -1.18
N ASP A 161 -4.82 6.61 -0.02
CA ASP A 161 -5.02 5.69 1.10
C ASP A 161 -5.90 6.36 2.16
N PRO A 162 -7.16 5.94 2.31
CA PRO A 162 -8.05 6.48 3.33
C PRO A 162 -7.72 5.98 4.75
N VAL A 163 -6.71 5.18 4.92
CA VAL A 163 -6.13 4.65 6.16
C VAL A 163 -7.10 3.76 6.96
N VAL A 164 -6.85 2.45 6.89
CA VAL A 164 -7.58 1.44 7.68
C VAL A 164 -7.25 1.58 9.15
N ALA A 165 -8.27 1.75 9.98
CA ALA A 165 -8.13 1.80 11.44
C ALA A 165 -8.28 0.41 12.07
N PRO A 166 -7.50 0.07 13.12
CA PRO A 166 -7.71 -1.15 13.89
C PRO A 166 -9.12 -1.22 14.48
N LEU A 167 -9.76 -2.40 14.43
CA LEU A 167 -11.04 -2.62 15.11
C LEU A 167 -10.92 -2.46 16.63
N SER A 168 -9.72 -2.61 17.18
CA SER A 168 -9.42 -2.43 18.61
C SER A 168 -9.45 -0.97 19.07
N TRP A 169 -9.45 0.00 18.16
CA TRP A 169 -9.61 1.40 18.54
C TRP A 169 -11.05 1.70 18.98
N GLN A 170 -11.22 2.64 19.90
CA GLN A 170 -12.53 3.04 20.43
C GLN A 170 -13.55 3.32 19.30
N ASP A 171 -13.15 4.05 18.25
CA ASP A 171 -13.97 4.40 17.10
C ASP A 171 -13.59 3.63 15.83
N GLY A 172 -12.90 2.48 15.96
CA GLY A 172 -12.35 1.73 14.83
C GLY A 172 -13.40 1.34 13.78
N THR A 173 -14.60 0.96 14.20
CA THR A 173 -15.70 0.64 13.28
C THR A 173 -16.22 1.87 12.55
N HIS A 174 -16.27 3.03 13.22
CA HIS A 174 -16.68 4.30 12.60
C HIS A 174 -15.66 4.75 11.55
N TYR A 175 -14.36 4.72 11.87
CA TYR A 175 -13.29 5.02 10.93
C TYR A 175 -13.37 4.17 9.67
N ASN A 176 -13.59 2.85 9.80
CA ASN A 176 -13.63 1.94 8.67
C ASN A 176 -14.92 2.04 7.86
N ARG A 177 -16.05 2.45 8.46
CA ARG A 177 -17.27 2.79 7.72
C ARG A 177 -17.05 4.03 6.86
N ALA A 178 -16.53 5.12 7.44
CA ALA A 178 -16.17 6.32 6.71
C ALA A 178 -15.13 6.05 5.60
N LEU A 179 -14.19 5.13 5.81
CA LEU A 179 -13.24 4.69 4.79
C LEU A 179 -13.96 4.10 3.57
N ILE A 180 -14.89 3.17 3.77
CA ILE A 180 -15.66 2.55 2.69
C ILE A 180 -16.46 3.60 1.89
N GLU A 181 -17.16 4.48 2.59
CA GLU A 181 -17.91 5.59 1.96
C GLU A 181 -16.97 6.51 1.17
N THR A 182 -15.78 6.82 1.73
CA THR A 182 -14.77 7.65 1.05
C THR A 182 -14.32 7.01 -0.25
N ILE A 183 -14.01 5.71 -0.27
CA ILE A 183 -13.59 5.01 -1.50
C ILE A 183 -14.68 5.11 -2.58
N GLN A 184 -15.94 4.86 -2.21
CA GLN A 184 -17.07 4.92 -3.15
C GLN A 184 -17.25 6.31 -3.76
N LEU A 185 -17.08 7.37 -2.95
CA LEU A 185 -17.24 8.75 -3.41
C LEU A 185 -16.05 9.25 -4.23
N LEU A 186 -14.82 8.87 -3.90
CA LEU A 186 -13.63 9.24 -4.67
C LEU A 186 -13.72 8.78 -6.13
N GLY A 187 -14.29 7.60 -6.37
CA GLY A 187 -14.50 7.09 -7.73
C GLY A 187 -15.55 7.88 -8.54
N GLN A 188 -16.35 8.75 -7.90
CA GLN A 188 -17.47 9.47 -8.53
C GLN A 188 -17.27 10.98 -8.61
N LEU A 189 -16.45 11.56 -7.72
CA LEU A 189 -16.36 13.02 -7.54
C LEU A 189 -15.36 13.71 -8.48
N PHE A 190 -14.43 12.97 -9.06
CA PHE A 190 -13.40 13.54 -9.93
C PHE A 190 -13.67 13.15 -11.40
N GLU A 191 -13.40 14.06 -12.33
CA GLU A 191 -13.54 13.81 -13.79
C GLU A 191 -12.69 12.59 -14.22
N GLN A 192 -11.53 12.41 -13.61
CA GLN A 192 -10.72 11.21 -13.75
C GLN A 192 -10.78 10.42 -12.43
N PRO A 193 -11.09 9.10 -12.47
CA PRO A 193 -11.15 8.29 -11.26
C PRO A 193 -9.81 8.30 -10.53
N ILE A 194 -9.83 8.77 -9.28
CA ILE A 194 -8.67 8.70 -8.39
C ILE A 194 -8.54 7.27 -7.87
N LYS A 195 -7.38 6.68 -8.05
CA LYS A 195 -7.09 5.32 -7.57
C LYS A 195 -7.01 5.30 -6.05
N THR A 196 -7.38 4.18 -5.47
CA THR A 196 -7.42 3.98 -4.02
C THR A 196 -6.62 2.75 -3.59
N ILE A 197 -6.02 2.80 -2.39
CA ILE A 197 -5.25 1.71 -1.78
C ILE A 197 -5.65 1.55 -0.32
N ALA A 198 -5.57 0.34 0.21
CA ALA A 198 -5.77 0.09 1.63
C ALA A 198 -4.84 -1.02 2.16
N GLY A 199 -4.27 -0.82 3.35
CA GLY A 199 -3.48 -1.81 4.07
C GLY A 199 -4.38 -2.74 4.90
N LEU A 200 -4.61 -3.96 4.42
CA LEU A 200 -5.54 -4.91 5.03
C LEU A 200 -5.17 -5.30 6.47
N SER A 201 -3.87 -5.47 6.73
CA SER A 201 -3.37 -5.96 8.02
C SER A 201 -3.74 -5.07 9.22
N ASN A 202 -4.01 -3.78 8.96
CA ASN A 202 -4.36 -2.82 10.01
C ASN A 202 -5.69 -3.15 10.69
N ILE A 203 -6.69 -3.68 9.97
CA ILE A 203 -8.01 -3.99 10.54
C ILE A 203 -7.92 -4.96 11.72
N GLY A 204 -6.99 -5.93 11.64
CA GLY A 204 -6.74 -6.94 12.66
C GLY A 204 -5.68 -6.58 13.69
N ALA A 205 -5.16 -5.35 13.69
CA ALA A 205 -4.16 -4.94 14.68
C ALA A 205 -4.74 -4.95 16.10
N GLY A 206 -3.99 -5.58 17.04
CA GLY A 206 -4.46 -5.79 18.42
C GLY A 206 -5.40 -6.98 18.60
N ALA A 207 -5.65 -7.78 17.56
CA ALA A 207 -6.43 -9.01 17.71
C ALA A 207 -5.73 -10.00 18.68
N PRO A 208 -6.48 -10.69 19.55
CA PRO A 208 -5.91 -11.55 20.59
C PRO A 208 -5.28 -12.84 20.04
N ASP A 209 -5.69 -13.27 18.84
CA ASP A 209 -5.19 -14.45 18.17
C ASP A 209 -5.22 -14.33 16.64
N LYS A 210 -4.47 -15.21 15.97
CA LYS A 210 -4.34 -15.23 14.50
C LYS A 210 -5.67 -15.53 13.80
N SER A 211 -6.52 -16.38 14.36
CA SER A 211 -7.80 -16.79 13.74
C SER A 211 -8.75 -15.61 13.65
N LYS A 212 -8.93 -14.87 14.76
CA LYS A 212 -9.77 -13.66 14.78
C LYS A 212 -9.24 -12.59 13.84
N ARG A 213 -7.92 -12.38 13.81
CA ARG A 213 -7.28 -11.47 12.87
C ARG A 213 -7.61 -11.83 11.43
N GLN A 214 -7.37 -13.08 11.02
CA GLN A 214 -7.63 -13.53 9.66
C GLN A 214 -9.11 -13.48 9.27
N THR A 215 -10.02 -13.75 10.21
CA THR A 215 -11.45 -13.61 9.99
C THR A 215 -11.84 -12.15 9.72
N ALA A 216 -11.32 -11.22 10.50
CA ALA A 216 -11.57 -9.79 10.30
C ALA A 216 -10.98 -9.29 8.96
N GLU A 217 -9.76 -9.70 8.63
CA GLU A 217 -9.09 -9.36 7.36
C GLU A 217 -9.91 -9.88 6.16
N ALA A 218 -10.31 -11.15 6.17
CA ALA A 218 -11.09 -11.73 5.07
C ALA A 218 -12.46 -11.06 4.90
N ALA A 219 -13.17 -10.80 5.98
CA ALA A 219 -14.47 -10.10 5.94
C ALA A 219 -14.31 -8.67 5.40
N PHE A 220 -13.33 -7.94 5.89
CA PHE A 220 -13.10 -6.56 5.47
C PHE A 220 -12.64 -6.47 4.00
N LEU A 221 -11.89 -7.46 3.51
CA LEU A 221 -11.47 -7.54 2.11
C LEU A 221 -12.67 -7.59 1.16
N PHE A 222 -13.74 -8.35 1.47
CA PHE A 222 -14.97 -8.36 0.68
C PHE A 222 -15.67 -6.98 0.69
N MET A 223 -15.69 -6.30 1.84
CA MET A 223 -16.26 -4.95 1.94
C MET A 223 -15.48 -3.94 1.08
N LEU A 224 -14.15 -4.00 1.11
CA LEU A 224 -13.28 -3.16 0.28
C LEU A 224 -13.46 -3.46 -1.21
N ALA A 225 -13.59 -4.72 -1.59
CA ALA A 225 -13.85 -5.12 -2.97
C ALA A 225 -15.20 -4.56 -3.47
N ALA A 226 -16.25 -4.67 -2.66
CA ALA A 226 -17.58 -4.14 -2.96
C ALA A 226 -17.62 -2.61 -3.04
N SER A 227 -16.69 -1.91 -2.38
CA SER A 227 -16.53 -0.46 -2.49
C SER A 227 -15.68 0.00 -3.69
N HIS A 228 -15.25 -0.94 -4.56
CA HIS A 228 -14.41 -0.70 -5.74
C HIS A 228 -12.99 -0.22 -5.41
N LEU A 229 -12.39 -0.69 -4.32
CA LEU A 229 -10.99 -0.43 -4.02
C LEU A 229 -10.08 -0.90 -5.18
N ASP A 230 -9.10 -0.07 -5.60
CA ASP A 230 -8.20 -0.41 -6.70
C ASP A 230 -7.07 -1.34 -6.27
N TYR A 231 -6.41 -1.04 -5.16
CA TYR A 231 -5.24 -1.76 -4.66
C TYR A 231 -5.42 -2.24 -3.23
N ILE A 232 -5.08 -3.50 -2.96
CA ILE A 232 -5.04 -4.06 -1.61
C ILE A 232 -3.61 -4.42 -1.23
N LEU A 233 -3.09 -3.83 -0.15
CA LEU A 233 -1.80 -4.16 0.44
C LEU A 233 -2.01 -5.22 1.50
N MET A 234 -1.46 -6.43 1.30
CA MET A 234 -1.65 -7.55 2.23
C MET A 234 -0.54 -8.59 2.17
N ASN A 235 -0.44 -9.39 3.23
CA ASN A 235 0.50 -10.51 3.33
C ASN A 235 0.06 -11.68 2.42
N VAL A 236 0.92 -12.06 1.48
CA VAL A 236 0.66 -13.14 0.51
C VAL A 236 0.90 -14.56 1.06
N GLU A 237 1.35 -14.69 2.30
CA GLU A 237 1.43 -15.98 2.99
C GLU A 237 0.11 -16.37 3.68
N HIS A 238 -0.87 -15.46 3.73
CA HIS A 238 -2.19 -15.73 4.28
C HIS A 238 -3.12 -16.29 3.20
N GLU A 239 -3.13 -17.63 3.06
CA GLU A 239 -3.95 -18.32 2.05
C GLU A 239 -5.44 -17.97 2.13
N SER A 240 -5.98 -17.75 3.35
CA SER A 240 -7.38 -17.29 3.53
C SER A 240 -7.65 -15.97 2.84
N ASN A 241 -6.72 -15.02 2.93
CA ASN A 241 -6.86 -13.71 2.30
C ASN A 241 -6.68 -13.79 0.78
N LEU A 242 -5.75 -14.64 0.30
CA LEU A 242 -5.60 -14.88 -1.14
C LEU A 242 -6.85 -15.49 -1.75
N ARG A 243 -7.48 -16.47 -1.07
CA ARG A 243 -8.77 -17.05 -1.51
C ARG A 243 -9.89 -16.01 -1.50
N ALA A 244 -9.99 -15.22 -0.43
CA ALA A 244 -10.97 -14.14 -0.35
C ALA A 244 -10.78 -13.10 -1.47
N LEU A 245 -9.52 -12.75 -1.80
CA LEU A 245 -9.21 -11.85 -2.91
C LEU A 245 -9.66 -12.42 -4.26
N ARG A 246 -9.29 -13.67 -4.56
CA ARG A 246 -9.71 -14.35 -5.80
C ARG A 246 -11.22 -14.43 -5.92
N LEU A 247 -11.89 -14.86 -4.84
CA LEU A 247 -13.34 -14.94 -4.82
C LEU A 247 -14.00 -13.58 -4.99
N SER A 248 -13.50 -12.52 -4.36
CA SER A 248 -14.03 -11.17 -4.55
C SER A 248 -13.86 -10.67 -5.99
N GLN A 249 -12.73 -10.98 -6.63
CA GLN A 249 -12.49 -10.66 -8.03
C GLN A 249 -13.46 -11.42 -8.96
N LEU A 250 -13.73 -12.69 -8.68
CA LEU A 250 -14.68 -13.50 -9.44
C LEU A 250 -16.12 -12.98 -9.28
N LEU A 251 -16.53 -12.64 -8.05
CA LEU A 251 -17.87 -12.10 -7.77
C LEU A 251 -18.14 -10.76 -8.47
N LEU A 252 -17.10 -9.97 -8.71
CA LEU A 252 -17.20 -8.68 -9.38
C LEU A 252 -16.92 -8.77 -10.90
N ALA A 253 -16.48 -9.93 -11.40
CA ALA A 253 -16.19 -10.13 -12.81
C ALA A 253 -17.46 -10.44 -13.60
N GLU A 254 -17.61 -9.84 -14.77
CA GLU A 254 -18.67 -10.17 -15.75
C GLU A 254 -18.27 -11.38 -16.59
N LYS A 255 -17.96 -12.52 -15.96
CA LYS A 255 -17.57 -13.76 -16.64
C LYS A 255 -18.19 -15.00 -16.02
N VAL A 256 -18.19 -16.10 -16.79
CA VAL A 256 -18.69 -17.39 -16.28
C VAL A 256 -17.77 -17.89 -15.14
N PHE A 257 -18.39 -18.22 -14.01
CA PHE A 257 -17.72 -18.72 -12.81
C PHE A 257 -17.45 -20.22 -12.91
N THR A 258 -16.30 -20.66 -12.43
CA THR A 258 -16.02 -22.07 -12.17
C THR A 258 -15.39 -22.25 -10.79
N TRP A 259 -15.74 -23.36 -10.08
CA TRP A 259 -15.16 -23.66 -8.76
C TRP A 259 -13.66 -23.93 -8.77
N GLN A 260 -13.08 -24.14 -9.94
CA GLN A 260 -11.63 -24.35 -10.10
C GLN A 260 -10.82 -23.05 -9.96
N GLU A 261 -11.47 -21.90 -9.99
CA GLU A 261 -10.82 -20.58 -9.88
C GLU A 261 -10.71 -20.08 -8.43
N VAL A 262 -11.28 -20.80 -7.45
CA VAL A 262 -11.25 -20.50 -6.00
C VAL A 262 -10.25 -21.41 -5.27
#